data_2d2218dc6980e570d35bdea52fcc493f
#
_entry.id   2d2218dc6980e570d35bdea52fcc493f
#
_cell.length_a   1.000
_cell.length_b   1.000
_cell.length_c   1.000
_cell.angle_alpha   90.00
_cell.angle_beta   90.00
_cell.angle_gamma   90.00
#
_symmetry.space_group_name_H-M   'P 1'
#
loop_
_entity.id
_entity.type
_entity.pdbx_description
1 polymer ?
#
loop_
_entity_poly.entity_id
_entity_poly.type
_entity_poly.pdbx_seq_one_letter_code
_entity_poly.pdbx_strand_id
1 'polypeptide(L)'
;MLRAIKIRLYPNKTQTEQFNKLLGCYRFVYNQCLARKINSYRETGTTENRSSLGKFIHHELLKNDDFVWLREQNTKVLKQAVNDMLTAYKNFFERHTGYPKFKSKKNRYKSYRTSYMKTSAGGNIMFIDKHIKLPKLGLVKVRDKQIPQGRILNATISQEPNGHYYCSLCCTDVEFEQLPKTNKNVGIDLGICDFAILSDGIKIENPQFYEQSEKKLAKLQRELSRKTIGSARWEKTRLKVAKLQKHIANQRNDFLQKLTTTIISNYDVISIEDLDVESMKETDSKIRNKRVGDVSWSEFRRMLTYKSQWYGKELSVIDRYYPSSQICHVCGHRDGKKSEDIRNWICPHCNSKLDRDINAAINILNEGLRLLNV
;
A
#
# COMPACT_ATOMS: atom_id res chain seq x y z
N MET A 1 1.30 -19.81 1.11
CA MET A 1 1.83 -18.42 1.08
C MET A 1 0.93 -17.46 1.88
N LEU A 2 1.37 -16.20 2.13
CA LEU A 2 0.53 -15.17 2.75
C LEU A 2 -0.22 -14.37 1.69
N ARG A 3 -1.50 -14.10 1.93
CA ARG A 3 -2.33 -13.23 1.08
C ARG A 3 -3.14 -12.27 1.92
N ALA A 4 -3.15 -10.98 1.54
CA ALA A 4 -4.03 -9.99 2.12
C ALA A 4 -5.15 -9.63 1.14
N ILE A 5 -6.40 -9.66 1.62
CA ILE A 5 -7.59 -9.28 0.83
C ILE A 5 -8.28 -8.13 1.53
N LYS A 6 -8.52 -7.03 0.80
CA LYS A 6 -9.23 -5.86 1.31
C LYS A 6 -10.66 -5.83 0.76
N ILE A 7 -11.63 -5.95 1.66
CA ILE A 7 -13.06 -6.06 1.35
C ILE A 7 -13.79 -4.83 1.88
N ARG A 8 -14.72 -4.28 1.10
CA ARG A 8 -15.55 -3.16 1.54
C ARG A 8 -16.68 -3.64 2.44
N LEU A 9 -16.84 -2.98 3.60
CA LEU A 9 -17.90 -3.23 4.56
C LEU A 9 -19.04 -2.22 4.38
N TYR A 10 -20.28 -2.68 4.62
CA TYR A 10 -21.50 -1.88 4.59
C TYR A 10 -22.22 -1.99 5.95
N PRO A 11 -21.68 -1.37 7.02
CA PRO A 11 -22.28 -1.43 8.34
C PRO A 11 -23.60 -0.65 8.39
N ASN A 12 -24.55 -1.14 9.20
CA ASN A 12 -25.75 -0.40 9.58
C ASN A 12 -25.40 0.68 10.65
N LYS A 13 -26.40 1.44 11.10
CA LYS A 13 -26.21 2.53 12.07
C LYS A 13 -25.62 2.03 13.39
N THR A 14 -26.18 0.99 13.98
CA THR A 14 -25.71 0.38 15.23
C THR A 14 -24.28 -0.14 15.11
N GLN A 15 -23.97 -0.83 14.01
CA GLN A 15 -22.61 -1.29 13.74
C GLN A 15 -21.63 -0.13 13.54
N THR A 16 -22.05 0.95 12.90
CA THR A 16 -21.24 2.17 12.73
C THR A 16 -20.90 2.81 14.08
N GLU A 17 -21.87 2.89 15.00
CA GLU A 17 -21.65 3.37 16.37
C GLU A 17 -20.66 2.48 17.12
N GLN A 18 -20.84 1.16 17.02
CA GLN A 18 -19.92 0.20 17.64
C GLN A 18 -18.51 0.25 17.04
N PHE A 19 -18.36 0.44 15.73
CA PHE A 19 -17.07 0.70 15.10
C PHE A 19 -16.39 1.93 15.68
N ASN A 20 -17.13 3.02 15.83
CA ASN A 20 -16.57 4.26 16.35
C ASN A 20 -16.13 4.11 17.81
N LYS A 21 -16.89 3.36 18.65
CA LYS A 21 -16.50 3.02 20.02
C LYS A 21 -15.20 2.20 20.02
N LEU A 22 -15.11 1.13 19.24
CA LEU A 22 -13.91 0.28 19.12
C LEU A 22 -12.67 1.07 18.67
N LEU A 23 -12.81 1.92 17.66
CA LEU A 23 -11.73 2.78 17.16
C LEU A 23 -11.28 3.79 18.22
N GLY A 24 -12.23 4.30 19.03
CA GLY A 24 -11.95 5.20 20.16
C GLY A 24 -11.14 4.51 21.25
N CYS A 25 -11.58 3.34 21.69
CA CYS A 25 -10.92 2.53 22.70
C CYS A 25 -9.52 2.10 22.28
N TYR A 26 -9.38 1.63 21.05
CA TYR A 26 -8.08 1.24 20.49
C TYR A 26 -7.08 2.40 20.47
N ARG A 27 -7.51 3.61 20.04
CA ARG A 27 -6.69 4.81 20.07
C ARG A 27 -6.29 5.19 21.50
N PHE A 28 -7.24 5.15 22.44
CA PHE A 28 -6.98 5.48 23.82
C PHE A 28 -5.93 4.56 24.43
N VAL A 29 -6.11 3.24 24.34
CA VAL A 29 -5.15 2.26 24.88
C VAL A 29 -3.76 2.40 24.20
N TYR A 30 -3.71 2.58 22.87
CA TYR A 30 -2.47 2.85 22.18
C TYR A 30 -1.73 4.06 22.78
N ASN A 31 -2.45 5.16 23.00
CA ASN A 31 -1.88 6.40 23.52
C ASN A 31 -1.45 6.28 24.99
N GLN A 32 -2.23 5.62 25.83
CA GLN A 32 -1.87 5.38 27.23
C GLN A 32 -0.61 4.52 27.34
N CYS A 33 -0.53 3.44 26.57
CA CYS A 33 0.65 2.58 26.53
C CYS A 33 1.89 3.30 25.97
N LEU A 34 1.71 4.17 24.96
CA LEU A 34 2.79 4.99 24.42
C LEU A 34 3.30 5.99 25.46
N ALA A 35 2.38 6.70 26.13
CA ALA A 35 2.74 7.64 27.21
C ALA A 35 3.51 6.93 28.32
N ARG A 36 2.99 5.81 28.82
CA ARG A 36 3.65 5.02 29.86
C ARG A 36 5.05 4.59 29.46
N LYS A 37 5.23 4.06 28.24
CA LYS A 37 6.54 3.64 27.74
C LYS A 37 7.54 4.80 27.65
N ILE A 38 7.09 5.98 27.21
CA ILE A 38 7.93 7.19 27.14
C ILE A 38 8.31 7.65 28.55
N ASN A 39 7.34 7.72 29.47
CA ASN A 39 7.58 8.20 30.82
C ASN A 39 8.49 7.25 31.62
N SER A 40 8.23 5.93 31.58
CA SER A 40 9.08 4.94 32.23
C SER A 40 10.54 5.06 31.78
N TYR A 41 10.78 5.23 30.47
CA TYR A 41 12.15 5.41 29.98
C TYR A 41 12.79 6.72 30.42
N ARG A 42 12.02 7.81 30.50
CA ARG A 42 12.53 9.12 30.98
C ARG A 42 12.87 9.13 32.47
N GLU A 43 12.05 8.44 33.26
CA GLU A 43 12.16 8.45 34.74
C GLU A 43 13.18 7.44 35.24
N THR A 44 13.23 6.25 34.65
CA THR A 44 14.01 5.11 35.20
C THR A 44 15.03 4.53 34.21
N GLY A 45 15.11 5.02 32.98
CA GLY A 45 15.92 4.41 31.91
C GLY A 45 15.44 3.02 31.46
N THR A 46 14.36 2.51 32.05
CA THR A 46 13.82 1.18 31.74
C THR A 46 12.76 1.25 30.64
N THR A 47 12.62 0.18 29.86
CA THR A 47 11.65 0.15 28.78
C THR A 47 10.52 -0.83 29.07
N GLU A 48 9.30 -0.37 28.90
CA GLU A 48 8.10 -1.21 29.01
C GLU A 48 8.06 -2.24 27.87
N ASN A 49 7.76 -3.48 28.22
CA ASN A 49 7.61 -4.59 27.27
C ASN A 49 6.13 -5.00 27.13
N ARG A 50 5.87 -6.03 26.31
CA ARG A 50 4.50 -6.52 26.06
C ARG A 50 3.81 -7.03 27.34
N SER A 51 4.55 -7.68 28.23
CA SER A 51 4.01 -8.24 29.47
C SER A 51 3.63 -7.13 30.45
N SER A 52 4.54 -6.18 30.70
CA SER A 52 4.29 -5.06 31.62
C SER A 52 3.14 -4.17 31.14
N LEU A 53 3.08 -3.86 29.86
CA LEU A 53 1.95 -3.12 29.27
C LEU A 53 0.64 -3.92 29.29
N GLY A 54 0.71 -5.25 29.20
CA GLY A 54 -0.46 -6.12 29.39
C GLY A 54 -1.01 -6.05 30.82
N LYS A 55 -0.12 -6.07 31.82
CA LYS A 55 -0.49 -5.86 33.24
C LYS A 55 -1.08 -4.46 33.46
N PHE A 56 -0.47 -3.43 32.90
CA PHE A 56 -0.98 -2.05 32.94
C PHE A 56 -2.43 -1.95 32.43
N ILE A 57 -2.74 -2.55 31.28
CA ILE A 57 -4.12 -2.57 30.78
C ILE A 57 -5.06 -3.26 31.76
N HIS A 58 -4.66 -4.43 32.29
CA HIS A 58 -5.55 -5.22 33.15
C HIS A 58 -5.75 -4.63 34.55
N HIS A 59 -4.70 -4.11 35.16
CA HIS A 59 -4.72 -3.69 36.57
C HIS A 59 -4.93 -2.20 36.74
N GLU A 60 -4.55 -1.38 35.77
CA GLU A 60 -4.68 0.07 35.88
C GLU A 60 -5.80 0.62 34.98
N LEU A 61 -5.85 0.26 33.68
CA LEU A 61 -6.88 0.83 32.79
C LEU A 61 -8.26 0.16 32.95
N LEU A 62 -8.33 -1.18 32.99
CA LEU A 62 -9.61 -1.88 33.07
C LEU A 62 -10.24 -1.88 34.47
N LYS A 63 -9.46 -1.66 35.54
CA LYS A 63 -9.97 -1.55 36.90
C LYS A 63 -10.34 -0.11 37.28
N ASN A 64 -9.85 0.88 36.54
CA ASN A 64 -10.17 2.28 36.80
C ASN A 64 -11.64 2.56 36.44
N ASP A 65 -12.37 3.15 37.36
CA ASP A 65 -13.79 3.47 37.18
C ASP A 65 -14.02 4.62 36.19
N ASP A 66 -13.06 5.50 35.98
CA ASP A 66 -13.11 6.51 34.92
C ASP A 66 -13.12 5.90 33.53
N PHE A 67 -12.70 4.63 33.39
CA PHE A 67 -12.56 3.94 32.09
C PHE A 67 -13.48 2.73 31.95
N VAL A 68 -14.62 2.69 32.66
CA VAL A 68 -15.64 1.60 32.62
C VAL A 68 -16.01 1.23 31.17
N TRP A 69 -16.09 2.21 30.27
CA TRP A 69 -16.39 2.02 28.86
C TRP A 69 -15.37 1.13 28.10
N LEU A 70 -14.15 0.93 28.63
CA LEU A 70 -13.20 -0.03 28.08
C LEU A 70 -13.62 -1.49 28.33
N ARG A 71 -14.31 -1.76 29.47
CA ARG A 71 -14.75 -3.10 29.85
C ARG A 71 -15.79 -3.68 28.88
N GLU A 72 -16.57 -2.81 28.22
CA GLU A 72 -17.54 -3.20 27.18
C GLU A 72 -16.87 -3.75 25.91
N GLN A 73 -15.59 -3.48 25.73
CA GLN A 73 -14.89 -3.80 24.50
C GLN A 73 -14.16 -5.15 24.58
N ASN A 74 -13.78 -5.66 23.41
CA ASN A 74 -13.00 -6.90 23.35
C ASN A 74 -11.56 -6.64 23.80
N THR A 75 -11.16 -7.23 24.94
CA THR A 75 -9.80 -7.10 25.52
C THR A 75 -8.69 -7.49 24.54
N LYS A 76 -8.96 -8.38 23.57
CA LYS A 76 -7.98 -8.75 22.54
C LYS A 76 -7.72 -7.63 21.54
N VAL A 77 -8.72 -6.83 21.21
CA VAL A 77 -8.56 -5.62 20.41
C VAL A 77 -7.69 -4.62 21.16
N LEU A 78 -7.90 -4.47 22.48
CA LEU A 78 -7.10 -3.58 23.32
C LEU A 78 -5.63 -4.05 23.41
N LYS A 79 -5.40 -5.35 23.62
CA LYS A 79 -4.04 -5.94 23.59
C LYS A 79 -3.37 -5.78 22.22
N GLN A 80 -4.14 -5.79 21.13
CA GLN A 80 -3.58 -5.58 19.80
C GLN A 80 -3.09 -4.12 19.60
N ALA A 81 -3.68 -3.15 20.27
CA ALA A 81 -3.19 -1.78 20.28
C ALA A 81 -1.76 -1.67 20.82
N VAL A 82 -1.44 -2.46 21.87
CA VAL A 82 -0.08 -2.58 22.40
C VAL A 82 0.88 -3.17 21.37
N ASN A 83 0.47 -4.26 20.72
CA ASN A 83 1.31 -4.90 19.72
C ASN A 83 1.64 -3.96 18.56
N ASP A 84 0.66 -3.18 18.09
CA ASP A 84 0.86 -2.22 17.02
C ASP A 84 1.76 -1.05 17.45
N MET A 85 1.66 -0.63 18.72
CA MET A 85 2.56 0.38 19.28
C MET A 85 4.00 -0.14 19.39
N LEU A 86 4.19 -1.36 19.89
CA LEU A 86 5.51 -2.00 19.97
C LEU A 86 6.10 -2.26 18.58
N THR A 87 5.26 -2.62 17.61
CA THR A 87 5.70 -2.76 16.21
C THR A 87 6.15 -1.42 15.62
N ALA A 88 5.51 -0.31 15.98
CA ALA A 88 5.95 1.02 15.56
C ALA A 88 7.35 1.35 16.13
N TYR A 89 7.63 1.01 17.39
CA TYR A 89 8.98 1.14 17.96
C TYR A 89 10.00 0.24 17.25
N LYS A 90 9.63 -1.03 17.00
CA LYS A 90 10.50 -1.95 16.25
C LYS A 90 10.86 -1.39 14.87
N ASN A 91 9.88 -0.87 14.14
CA ASN A 91 10.12 -0.25 12.84
C ASN A 91 11.00 1.01 12.95
N PHE A 92 10.87 1.80 14.01
CA PHE A 92 11.72 2.96 14.25
C PHE A 92 13.20 2.55 14.39
N PHE A 93 13.50 1.53 15.19
CA PHE A 93 14.87 1.08 15.41
C PHE A 93 15.46 0.29 14.24
N GLU A 94 14.67 -0.60 13.62
CA GLU A 94 15.18 -1.54 12.60
C GLU A 94 15.04 -1.03 11.17
N ARG A 95 14.04 -0.16 10.90
CA ARG A 95 13.72 0.30 9.54
C ARG A 95 13.84 1.81 9.36
N HIS A 96 14.42 2.50 10.34
CA HIS A 96 14.60 3.95 10.33
C HIS A 96 13.34 4.75 10.00
N THR A 97 12.16 4.23 10.40
CA THR A 97 10.90 4.97 10.27
C THR A 97 10.83 6.07 11.33
N GLY A 98 9.91 7.02 11.17
CA GLY A 98 9.72 8.07 12.18
C GLY A 98 9.32 7.52 13.56
N TYR A 99 9.68 8.27 14.62
CA TYR A 99 9.34 7.91 16.00
C TYR A 99 7.82 7.72 16.19
N PRO A 100 7.38 6.75 17.01
CA PRO A 100 5.95 6.50 17.25
C PRO A 100 5.21 7.73 17.75
N LYS A 101 4.11 8.10 17.08
CA LYS A 101 3.33 9.29 17.39
C LYS A 101 2.00 8.93 18.05
N PHE A 102 1.50 9.80 18.94
CA PHE A 102 0.16 9.69 19.49
C PHE A 102 -0.90 9.72 18.40
N LYS A 103 -1.87 8.81 18.48
CA LYS A 103 -3.00 8.75 17.54
C LYS A 103 -4.00 9.86 17.84
N SER A 104 -4.32 10.68 16.85
CA SER A 104 -5.27 11.80 17.00
C SER A 104 -6.70 11.39 16.61
N LYS A 105 -7.70 11.93 17.35
CA LYS A 105 -9.12 11.86 16.95
C LYS A 105 -9.39 12.57 15.63
N LYS A 106 -8.59 13.59 15.32
CA LYS A 106 -8.69 14.39 14.07
C LYS A 106 -8.24 13.60 12.83
N ASN A 107 -7.42 12.53 13.00
CA ASN A 107 -7.04 11.68 11.88
C ASN A 107 -8.28 10.99 11.30
N ARG A 108 -8.49 11.18 10.01
CA ARG A 108 -9.66 10.65 9.29
C ARG A 108 -9.48 9.21 8.81
N TYR A 109 -8.25 8.73 8.75
CA TYR A 109 -7.97 7.30 8.59
C TYR A 109 -7.82 6.68 9.98
N LYS A 110 -8.70 5.74 10.28
CA LYS A 110 -8.72 5.05 11.58
C LYS A 110 -8.76 3.56 11.34
N SER A 111 -8.05 2.80 12.14
CA SER A 111 -8.05 1.35 12.05
C SER A 111 -7.83 0.71 13.41
N TYR A 112 -8.30 -0.53 13.54
CA TYR A 112 -7.94 -1.45 14.62
C TYR A 112 -7.77 -2.85 14.04
N ARG A 113 -6.96 -3.67 14.71
CA ARG A 113 -6.71 -5.06 14.33
C ARG A 113 -7.34 -6.01 15.33
N THR A 114 -7.82 -7.15 14.85
CA THR A 114 -8.29 -8.27 15.66
C THR A 114 -7.74 -9.58 15.12
N SER A 115 -7.35 -10.49 16.02
CA SER A 115 -6.83 -11.80 15.64
C SER A 115 -7.95 -12.80 15.43
N TYR A 116 -7.74 -13.75 14.51
CA TYR A 116 -8.61 -14.90 14.37
C TYR A 116 -8.48 -15.81 15.58
N MET A 117 -9.60 -16.44 15.93
CA MET A 117 -9.69 -17.47 16.96
C MET A 117 -10.74 -18.48 16.59
N LYS A 118 -10.39 -19.74 16.74
CA LYS A 118 -11.36 -20.84 16.71
C LYS A 118 -12.24 -20.77 17.97
N THR A 119 -13.53 -20.90 17.78
CA THR A 119 -14.54 -21.00 18.84
C THR A 119 -15.36 -22.27 18.63
N SER A 120 -16.14 -22.69 19.62
CA SER A 120 -17.05 -23.84 19.48
C SER A 120 -18.01 -23.73 18.29
N ALA A 121 -18.39 -22.50 17.95
CA ALA A 121 -19.26 -22.17 16.80
C ALA A 121 -18.48 -21.82 15.51
N GLY A 122 -17.28 -22.38 15.31
CA GLY A 122 -16.44 -22.12 14.13
C GLY A 122 -15.34 -21.12 14.39
N GLY A 123 -15.43 -19.90 13.87
CA GLY A 123 -14.46 -18.82 14.05
C GLY A 123 -15.11 -17.51 14.51
N ASN A 124 -14.30 -16.65 15.12
CA ASN A 124 -14.74 -15.29 15.46
C ASN A 124 -14.72 -14.34 14.24
N ILE A 125 -14.02 -14.73 13.16
CA ILE A 125 -13.99 -14.06 11.85
C ILE A 125 -14.32 -15.11 10.83
N MET A 126 -15.43 -14.98 10.12
CA MET A 126 -15.87 -15.93 9.10
C MET A 126 -16.82 -15.28 8.11
N PHE A 127 -16.86 -15.81 6.89
CA PHE A 127 -17.86 -15.44 5.90
C PHE A 127 -19.09 -16.31 6.05
N ILE A 128 -20.26 -15.66 5.98
CA ILE A 128 -21.58 -16.32 5.94
C ILE A 128 -22.36 -15.57 4.86
N ASP A 129 -22.60 -16.22 3.74
CA ASP A 129 -23.22 -15.62 2.54
C ASP A 129 -22.56 -14.28 2.15
N LYS A 130 -23.36 -13.23 2.06
CA LYS A 130 -22.93 -11.85 1.73
C LYS A 130 -22.53 -11.04 2.96
N HIS A 131 -22.13 -11.70 4.06
CA HIS A 131 -21.75 -11.06 5.31
C HIS A 131 -20.40 -11.60 5.81
N ILE A 132 -19.71 -10.77 6.54
CA ILE A 132 -18.57 -11.18 7.34
C ILE A 132 -18.91 -11.04 8.83
N LYS A 133 -18.75 -12.11 9.59
CA LYS A 133 -18.82 -12.08 11.06
C LYS A 133 -17.55 -11.46 11.61
N LEU A 134 -17.69 -10.46 12.44
CA LEU A 134 -16.58 -9.77 13.11
C LEU A 134 -16.85 -9.68 14.61
N PRO A 135 -15.78 -9.81 15.46
CA PRO A 135 -15.93 -9.73 16.90
C PRO A 135 -16.61 -8.43 17.36
N LYS A 136 -17.63 -8.53 18.21
CA LYS A 136 -18.43 -7.40 18.75
C LYS A 136 -19.31 -6.67 17.73
N LEU A 137 -19.18 -6.94 16.45
CA LEU A 137 -19.94 -6.29 15.37
C LEU A 137 -21.01 -7.20 14.76
N GLY A 138 -20.89 -8.52 15.00
CA GLY A 138 -21.77 -9.50 14.40
C GLY A 138 -21.57 -9.60 12.87
N LEU A 139 -22.64 -9.84 12.16
CA LEU A 139 -22.66 -10.00 10.71
C LEU A 139 -22.72 -8.64 10.01
N VAL A 140 -21.62 -8.25 9.36
CA VAL A 140 -21.51 -7.00 8.58
C VAL A 140 -21.63 -7.31 7.11
N LYS A 141 -22.51 -6.61 6.39
CA LYS A 141 -22.74 -6.81 4.96
C LYS A 141 -21.50 -6.48 4.13
N VAL A 142 -21.19 -7.36 3.16
CA VAL A 142 -20.17 -7.19 2.12
C VAL A 142 -20.81 -7.38 0.74
N ARG A 143 -20.16 -6.87 -0.30
CA ARG A 143 -20.59 -7.04 -1.69
C ARG A 143 -19.58 -7.78 -2.54
N ASP A 144 -18.37 -7.93 -2.03
CA ASP A 144 -17.29 -8.61 -2.73
C ASP A 144 -17.57 -10.11 -2.79
N LYS A 145 -17.37 -10.68 -3.97
CA LYS A 145 -17.56 -12.12 -4.23
C LYS A 145 -16.30 -12.93 -3.88
N GLN A 146 -15.19 -12.25 -3.58
CA GLN A 146 -13.93 -12.92 -3.26
C GLN A 146 -13.96 -13.41 -1.80
N ILE A 147 -14.16 -14.70 -1.64
CA ILE A 147 -13.98 -15.39 -0.37
C ILE A 147 -12.46 -15.65 -0.21
N PRO A 148 -11.86 -15.28 0.93
CA PRO A 148 -10.46 -15.58 1.15
C PRO A 148 -10.22 -17.10 1.15
N GLN A 149 -9.24 -17.53 0.39
CA GLN A 149 -8.72 -18.89 0.44
C GLN A 149 -7.71 -18.97 1.58
N GLY A 150 -7.50 -20.19 2.12
CA GLY A 150 -6.58 -20.43 3.22
C GLY A 150 -7.13 -20.05 4.60
N ARG A 151 -6.27 -20.07 5.61
CA ARG A 151 -6.59 -19.85 7.01
C ARG A 151 -6.46 -18.35 7.37
N ILE A 152 -7.50 -17.76 7.90
CA ILE A 152 -7.48 -16.37 8.37
C ILE A 152 -6.60 -16.27 9.62
N LEU A 153 -5.65 -15.36 9.64
CA LEU A 153 -4.80 -15.02 10.79
C LEU A 153 -5.35 -13.85 11.59
N ASN A 154 -5.74 -12.80 10.90
CA ASN A 154 -6.26 -11.58 11.52
C ASN A 154 -7.08 -10.76 10.52
N ALA A 155 -7.83 -9.80 11.07
CA ALA A 155 -8.56 -8.79 10.33
C ALA A 155 -8.16 -7.40 10.80
N THR A 156 -7.87 -6.49 9.87
CA THR A 156 -7.72 -5.07 10.16
C THR A 156 -8.94 -4.34 9.62
N ILE A 157 -9.72 -3.77 10.52
CA ILE A 157 -10.91 -2.98 10.19
C ILE A 157 -10.51 -1.52 10.14
N SER A 158 -10.87 -0.83 9.05
CA SER A 158 -10.50 0.58 8.85
C SER A 158 -11.67 1.41 8.37
N GLN A 159 -11.68 2.68 8.80
CA GLN A 159 -12.50 3.74 8.24
C GLN A 159 -11.59 4.68 7.46
N GLU A 160 -11.91 4.88 6.18
CA GLU A 160 -11.16 5.80 5.31
C GLU A 160 -11.76 7.23 5.35
N PRO A 161 -10.99 8.26 4.91
CA PRO A 161 -11.44 9.66 4.90
C PRO A 161 -12.73 9.92 4.13
N ASN A 162 -13.07 9.08 3.14
CA ASN A 162 -14.30 9.12 2.37
C ASN A 162 -15.54 8.58 3.13
N GLY A 163 -15.37 8.16 4.38
CA GLY A 163 -16.41 7.59 5.25
C GLY A 163 -16.67 6.10 5.03
N HIS A 164 -15.98 5.43 4.11
CA HIS A 164 -16.17 4.01 3.85
C HIS A 164 -15.40 3.15 4.85
N TYR A 165 -15.96 1.98 5.15
CA TYR A 165 -15.35 0.97 6.00
C TYR A 165 -14.81 -0.18 5.16
N TYR A 166 -13.66 -0.70 5.59
CA TYR A 166 -13.00 -1.84 4.95
C TYR A 166 -12.52 -2.84 6.00
N CYS A 167 -12.46 -4.09 5.58
CA CYS A 167 -11.81 -5.18 6.31
C CYS A 167 -10.67 -5.72 5.46
N SER A 168 -9.45 -5.64 5.93
CA SER A 168 -8.30 -6.29 5.32
C SER A 168 -8.04 -7.59 6.09
N LEU A 169 -8.22 -8.72 5.42
CA LEU A 169 -7.97 -10.05 5.97
C LEU A 169 -6.58 -10.49 5.58
N CYS A 170 -5.80 -10.95 6.54
CA CYS A 170 -4.54 -11.63 6.31
C CYS A 170 -4.79 -13.14 6.41
N CYS A 171 -4.52 -13.86 5.33
CA CYS A 171 -4.69 -15.31 5.23
C CYS A 171 -3.33 -15.98 5.00
N THR A 172 -3.14 -17.14 5.60
CA THR A 172 -2.00 -18.05 5.34
C THR A 172 -2.49 -19.31 4.68
N ASP A 173 -1.55 -20.16 4.29
CA ASP A 173 -1.82 -21.46 3.66
C ASP A 173 -2.63 -21.29 2.35
N VAL A 174 -2.40 -20.16 1.66
CA VAL A 174 -2.97 -19.91 0.34
C VAL A 174 -2.05 -20.53 -0.70
N GLU A 175 -2.61 -21.40 -1.51
CA GLU A 175 -1.98 -21.98 -2.68
C GLU A 175 -2.29 -21.12 -3.90
N PHE A 176 -1.29 -20.93 -4.75
CA PHE A 176 -1.45 -20.28 -6.04
C PHE A 176 -1.03 -21.28 -7.12
N GLU A 177 -1.90 -21.44 -8.10
CA GLU A 177 -1.59 -22.21 -9.28
C GLU A 177 -0.48 -21.50 -10.07
N GLN A 178 0.60 -22.24 -10.35
CA GLN A 178 1.71 -21.72 -11.14
C GLN A 178 1.26 -21.53 -12.58
N LEU A 179 1.61 -20.38 -13.15
CA LEU A 179 1.33 -20.15 -14.56
C LEU A 179 2.28 -20.94 -15.46
N PRO A 180 1.82 -21.38 -16.63
CA PRO A 180 2.68 -22.10 -17.58
C PRO A 180 3.86 -21.23 -18.02
N LYS A 181 4.96 -21.87 -18.40
CA LYS A 181 6.10 -21.19 -19.02
C LYS A 181 5.71 -20.67 -20.40
N THR A 182 6.10 -19.45 -20.68
CA THR A 182 5.85 -18.76 -21.94
C THR A 182 7.08 -18.74 -22.85
N ASN A 183 8.26 -19.03 -22.28
CA ASN A 183 9.58 -18.90 -22.89
C ASN A 183 9.87 -17.49 -23.41
N LYS A 184 9.24 -16.48 -22.79
CA LYS A 184 9.42 -15.06 -23.11
C LYS A 184 9.92 -14.32 -21.88
N ASN A 185 10.88 -13.43 -22.11
CA ASN A 185 11.45 -12.57 -21.08
C ASN A 185 11.25 -11.11 -21.49
N VAL A 186 11.15 -10.19 -20.53
CA VAL A 186 10.92 -8.78 -20.80
C VAL A 186 11.72 -7.88 -19.87
N GLY A 187 12.33 -6.85 -20.46
CA GLY A 187 12.86 -5.68 -19.76
C GLY A 187 11.85 -4.54 -19.83
N ILE A 188 11.74 -3.76 -18.77
CA ILE A 188 10.77 -2.68 -18.65
C ILE A 188 11.48 -1.41 -18.26
N ASP A 189 11.49 -0.44 -19.17
CA ASP A 189 11.86 0.95 -18.90
C ASP A 189 10.62 1.73 -18.42
N LEU A 190 10.73 2.50 -17.32
CA LEU A 190 9.63 3.21 -16.68
C LEU A 190 9.72 4.71 -16.97
N GLY A 191 8.68 5.26 -17.57
CA GLY A 191 8.63 6.66 -18.01
C GLY A 191 7.45 7.46 -17.48
N ILE A 192 7.52 8.79 -17.59
CA ILE A 192 6.45 9.71 -17.24
C ILE A 192 5.52 9.93 -18.44
N CYS A 193 6.05 9.97 -19.66
CA CYS A 193 5.25 10.13 -20.89
C CYS A 193 4.48 8.85 -21.17
N ASP A 194 5.20 7.79 -21.49
CA ASP A 194 4.68 6.43 -21.46
C ASP A 194 4.91 5.88 -20.06
N PHE A 195 3.94 5.14 -19.51
CA PHE A 195 4.05 4.55 -18.17
C PHE A 195 5.19 3.50 -18.13
N ALA A 196 5.28 2.69 -19.16
CA ALA A 196 6.30 1.67 -19.32
C ALA A 196 6.54 1.36 -20.80
N ILE A 197 7.79 1.10 -21.15
CA ILE A 197 8.22 0.64 -22.48
C ILE A 197 8.86 -0.73 -22.31
N LEU A 198 8.38 -1.71 -23.05
CA LEU A 198 8.82 -3.09 -22.99
C LEU A 198 9.91 -3.35 -24.04
N SER A 199 10.81 -4.28 -23.75
CA SER A 199 11.90 -4.66 -24.64
C SER A 199 11.46 -5.29 -25.97
N ASP A 200 10.20 -5.74 -26.04
CA ASP A 200 9.57 -6.23 -27.30
C ASP A 200 8.91 -5.12 -28.14
N GLY A 201 9.09 -3.85 -27.73
CA GLY A 201 8.59 -2.67 -28.44
C GLY A 201 7.21 -2.20 -28.02
N ILE A 202 6.53 -2.89 -27.11
CA ILE A 202 5.22 -2.46 -26.61
C ILE A 202 5.39 -1.22 -25.73
N LYS A 203 4.69 -0.12 -26.06
CA LYS A 203 4.62 1.11 -25.26
C LYS A 203 3.26 1.18 -24.57
N ILE A 204 3.29 1.39 -23.25
CA ILE A 204 2.12 1.45 -22.39
C ILE A 204 1.90 2.90 -22.01
N GLU A 205 0.83 3.49 -22.50
CA GLU A 205 0.48 4.88 -22.24
C GLU A 205 0.28 5.16 -20.74
N ASN A 206 0.66 6.35 -20.31
CA ASN A 206 0.39 6.83 -18.97
C ASN A 206 -1.04 7.38 -18.90
N PRO A 207 -1.94 6.78 -18.08
CA PRO A 207 -3.34 7.19 -18.01
C PRO A 207 -3.58 8.57 -17.39
N GLN A 208 -2.62 9.14 -16.65
CA GLN A 208 -2.68 10.49 -16.06
C GLN A 208 -3.96 10.77 -15.24
N PHE A 209 -4.42 9.83 -14.43
CA PHE A 209 -5.69 9.91 -13.69
C PHE A 209 -5.82 11.14 -12.80
N TYR A 210 -4.72 11.58 -12.20
CA TYR A 210 -4.72 12.78 -11.39
C TYR A 210 -4.93 14.03 -12.26
N GLU A 211 -4.22 14.15 -13.38
CA GLU A 211 -4.29 15.29 -14.31
C GLU A 211 -5.71 15.46 -14.88
N GLN A 212 -6.35 14.34 -15.27
CA GLN A 212 -7.75 14.33 -15.71
C GLN A 212 -8.73 14.86 -14.65
N SER A 213 -8.42 14.63 -13.37
CA SER A 213 -9.27 15.05 -12.25
C SER A 213 -8.84 16.35 -11.58
N GLU A 214 -7.70 16.94 -11.96
CA GLU A 214 -7.06 18.06 -11.25
C GLU A 214 -7.96 19.29 -11.18
N LYS A 215 -8.56 19.72 -12.28
CA LYS A 215 -9.47 20.89 -12.32
C LYS A 215 -10.64 20.72 -11.34
N LYS A 216 -11.25 19.55 -11.32
CA LYS A 216 -12.38 19.23 -10.41
C LYS A 216 -11.92 19.18 -8.95
N LEU A 217 -10.76 18.58 -8.68
CA LEU A 217 -10.19 18.48 -7.34
C LEU A 217 -9.85 19.87 -6.81
N ALA A 218 -9.18 20.72 -7.60
CA ALA A 218 -8.84 22.10 -7.23
C ALA A 218 -10.09 22.95 -6.95
N LYS A 219 -11.18 22.80 -7.75
CA LYS A 219 -12.46 23.48 -7.48
C LYS A 219 -13.03 23.07 -6.12
N LEU A 220 -13.07 21.78 -5.81
CA LEU A 220 -13.57 21.26 -4.53
C LEU A 220 -12.70 21.67 -3.35
N GLN A 221 -11.39 21.73 -3.51
CA GLN A 221 -10.45 22.19 -2.47
C GLN A 221 -10.62 23.68 -2.19
N ARG A 222 -10.77 24.53 -3.22
CA ARG A 222 -11.08 25.97 -3.05
C ARG A 222 -12.44 26.17 -2.38
N GLU A 223 -13.45 25.36 -2.72
CA GLU A 223 -14.75 25.41 -2.04
C GLU A 223 -14.61 25.01 -0.56
N LEU A 224 -13.79 24.01 -0.26
CA LEU A 224 -13.54 23.53 1.10
C LEU A 224 -12.82 24.58 1.96
N SER A 225 -11.79 25.25 1.42
CA SER A 225 -10.99 26.24 2.15
C SER A 225 -11.80 27.49 2.56
N ARG A 226 -12.89 27.81 1.83
CA ARG A 226 -13.78 28.95 2.13
C ARG A 226 -14.82 28.65 3.21
N LYS A 227 -14.88 27.40 3.73
CA LYS A 227 -15.89 26.98 4.71
C LYS A 227 -15.28 26.88 6.11
N THR A 228 -16.08 27.22 7.11
CA THR A 228 -15.69 27.10 8.52
C THR A 228 -15.40 25.63 8.86
N ILE A 229 -14.19 25.35 9.31
CA ILE A 229 -13.73 24.02 9.69
C ILE A 229 -14.63 23.43 10.77
N GLY A 230 -15.11 22.19 10.53
CA GLY A 230 -16.00 21.47 11.45
C GLY A 230 -17.49 21.75 11.25
N SER A 231 -17.88 22.73 10.41
CA SER A 231 -19.28 22.92 10.07
C SER A 231 -19.84 21.77 9.22
N ALA A 232 -21.17 21.55 9.25
CA ALA A 232 -21.83 20.54 8.42
C ALA A 232 -21.55 20.73 6.91
N ARG A 233 -21.51 21.98 6.46
CA ARG A 233 -21.20 22.34 5.06
C ARG A 233 -19.74 22.00 4.72
N TRP A 234 -18.81 22.28 5.62
CA TRP A 234 -17.40 21.89 5.46
C TRP A 234 -17.24 20.38 5.39
N GLU A 235 -17.86 19.63 6.30
CA GLU A 235 -17.77 18.17 6.33
C GLU A 235 -18.36 17.52 5.05
N LYS A 236 -19.49 18.04 4.54
CA LYS A 236 -20.07 17.61 3.27
C LYS A 236 -19.11 17.80 2.09
N THR A 237 -18.42 18.95 2.04
CA THR A 237 -17.46 19.24 0.95
C THR A 237 -16.17 18.45 1.11
N ARG A 238 -15.68 18.29 2.34
CA ARG A 238 -14.54 17.44 2.65
C ARG A 238 -14.77 15.99 2.18
N LEU A 239 -15.96 15.46 2.40
CA LEU A 239 -16.32 14.13 1.91
C LEU A 239 -16.32 14.04 0.38
N LYS A 240 -16.72 15.10 -0.33
CA LYS A 240 -16.62 15.14 -1.80
C LYS A 240 -15.16 15.07 -2.27
N VAL A 241 -14.28 15.88 -1.64
CA VAL A 241 -12.83 15.83 -1.91
C VAL A 241 -12.28 14.44 -1.66
N ALA A 242 -12.55 13.85 -0.49
CA ALA A 242 -12.05 12.52 -0.14
C ALA A 242 -12.57 11.40 -1.07
N LYS A 243 -13.83 11.50 -1.53
CA LYS A 243 -14.39 10.56 -2.51
C LYS A 243 -13.71 10.67 -3.87
N LEU A 244 -13.43 11.89 -4.34
CA LEU A 244 -12.72 12.10 -5.61
C LEU A 244 -11.28 11.59 -5.54
N GLN A 245 -10.54 11.90 -4.46
CA GLN A 245 -9.20 11.36 -4.24
C GLN A 245 -9.19 9.82 -4.20
N LYS A 246 -10.19 9.22 -3.54
CA LYS A 246 -10.32 7.75 -3.52
C LYS A 246 -10.65 7.18 -4.90
N HIS A 247 -11.44 7.88 -5.70
CA HIS A 247 -11.75 7.47 -7.08
C HIS A 247 -10.47 7.43 -7.93
N ILE A 248 -9.66 8.47 -7.90
CA ILE A 248 -8.35 8.53 -8.59
C ILE A 248 -7.44 7.37 -8.13
N ALA A 249 -7.33 7.17 -6.81
CA ALA A 249 -6.53 6.07 -6.26
C ALA A 249 -7.03 4.68 -6.70
N ASN A 250 -8.34 4.50 -6.84
CA ASN A 250 -8.92 3.24 -7.30
C ASN A 250 -8.68 3.00 -8.80
N GLN A 251 -8.80 4.05 -9.65
CA GLN A 251 -8.48 3.96 -11.08
C GLN A 251 -7.02 3.56 -11.29
N ARG A 252 -6.10 4.19 -10.56
CA ARG A 252 -4.67 3.86 -10.59
C ARG A 252 -4.42 2.41 -10.15
N ASN A 253 -5.01 1.99 -9.05
CA ASN A 253 -4.86 0.61 -8.57
C ASN A 253 -5.42 -0.41 -9.57
N ASP A 254 -6.55 -0.15 -10.19
CA ASP A 254 -7.15 -1.03 -11.21
C ASP A 254 -6.23 -1.17 -12.43
N PHE A 255 -5.71 -0.04 -12.94
CA PHE A 255 -4.74 -0.02 -14.02
C PHE A 255 -3.49 -0.87 -13.69
N LEU A 256 -2.87 -0.61 -12.52
CA LEU A 256 -1.68 -1.34 -12.10
C LEU A 256 -1.95 -2.83 -11.89
N GLN A 257 -3.12 -3.18 -11.33
CA GLN A 257 -3.50 -4.58 -11.14
C GLN A 257 -3.67 -5.31 -12.48
N LYS A 258 -4.31 -4.70 -13.45
CA LYS A 258 -4.50 -5.27 -14.80
C LYS A 258 -3.15 -5.40 -15.50
N LEU A 259 -2.37 -4.32 -15.56
CA LEU A 259 -1.08 -4.29 -16.22
C LEU A 259 -0.12 -5.34 -15.65
N THR A 260 0.07 -5.37 -14.33
CA THR A 260 0.96 -6.36 -13.71
C THR A 260 0.48 -7.79 -13.87
N THR A 261 -0.84 -8.03 -13.94
CA THR A 261 -1.37 -9.37 -14.25
C THR A 261 -1.04 -9.77 -15.69
N THR A 262 -1.24 -8.86 -16.65
CA THR A 262 -0.91 -9.11 -18.07
C THR A 262 0.59 -9.41 -18.23
N ILE A 263 1.48 -8.64 -17.61
CA ILE A 263 2.92 -8.85 -17.67
C ILE A 263 3.28 -10.25 -17.11
N ILE A 264 2.83 -10.55 -15.90
CA ILE A 264 3.09 -11.85 -15.24
C ILE A 264 2.56 -13.04 -16.04
N SER A 265 1.44 -12.87 -16.78
CA SER A 265 0.88 -13.94 -17.59
C SER A 265 1.64 -14.17 -18.91
N ASN A 266 2.33 -13.15 -19.43
CA ASN A 266 2.95 -13.20 -20.77
C ASN A 266 4.45 -13.46 -20.72
N TYR A 267 5.14 -13.28 -19.58
CA TYR A 267 6.59 -13.40 -19.49
C TYR A 267 7.02 -14.23 -18.30
N ASP A 268 8.14 -14.94 -18.45
CA ASP A 268 8.72 -15.80 -17.41
C ASP A 268 9.72 -15.03 -16.56
N VAL A 269 10.55 -14.20 -17.18
CA VAL A 269 11.48 -13.29 -16.50
C VAL A 269 11.09 -11.84 -16.80
N ILE A 270 10.96 -11.05 -15.75
CA ILE A 270 10.68 -9.63 -15.82
C ILE A 270 11.84 -8.86 -15.20
N SER A 271 12.47 -7.96 -15.95
CA SER A 271 13.57 -7.11 -15.47
C SER A 271 13.11 -5.66 -15.39
N ILE A 272 13.35 -4.99 -14.26
CA ILE A 272 12.98 -3.59 -14.02
C ILE A 272 14.11 -2.83 -13.31
N GLU A 273 14.12 -1.50 -13.42
CA GLU A 273 15.05 -0.63 -12.67
C GLU A 273 14.60 -0.39 -11.22
N ASP A 274 15.59 -0.16 -10.32
CA ASP A 274 15.34 0.33 -8.96
C ASP A 274 15.24 1.86 -8.95
N LEU A 275 14.07 2.40 -9.29
CA LEU A 275 13.88 3.85 -9.32
C LEU A 275 13.74 4.46 -7.93
N ASP A 276 14.51 5.52 -7.64
CA ASP A 276 14.34 6.36 -6.46
C ASP A 276 13.25 7.41 -6.69
N VAL A 277 12.00 6.98 -6.47
CA VAL A 277 10.82 7.82 -6.70
C VAL A 277 10.77 9.02 -5.76
N GLU A 278 11.41 8.97 -4.59
CA GLU A 278 11.40 10.08 -3.64
C GLU A 278 12.35 11.19 -4.10
N SER A 279 13.57 10.87 -4.45
CA SER A 279 14.50 11.87 -5.00
C SER A 279 14.02 12.45 -6.34
N MET A 280 13.32 11.66 -7.15
CA MET A 280 12.70 12.15 -8.40
C MET A 280 11.58 13.17 -8.19
N LYS A 281 11.00 13.29 -6.99
CA LYS A 281 10.00 14.30 -6.60
C LYS A 281 10.61 15.57 -6.05
N GLU A 282 11.88 15.58 -5.74
CA GLU A 282 12.61 16.73 -5.18
C GLU A 282 13.15 17.65 -6.29
N THR A 283 12.37 17.91 -7.32
CA THR A 283 12.73 18.82 -8.40
C THR A 283 11.98 20.14 -8.28
N ASP A 284 12.52 21.23 -8.86
CA ASP A 284 11.87 22.54 -8.88
C ASP A 284 10.56 22.54 -9.68
N SER A 285 10.35 21.56 -10.54
CA SER A 285 9.14 21.44 -11.36
C SER A 285 7.99 20.77 -10.61
N LYS A 286 7.07 21.59 -10.09
CA LYS A 286 5.82 21.12 -9.46
C LYS A 286 4.98 20.20 -10.36
N ILE A 287 5.02 20.42 -11.68
CA ILE A 287 4.30 19.60 -12.67
C ILE A 287 4.93 18.22 -12.74
N ARG A 288 6.26 18.13 -12.88
CA ARG A 288 6.99 16.86 -12.89
C ARG A 288 6.77 16.08 -11.59
N ASN A 289 6.86 16.74 -10.43
CA ASN A 289 6.66 16.11 -9.13
C ASN A 289 5.24 15.51 -8.97
N LYS A 290 4.21 16.19 -9.51
CA LYS A 290 2.84 15.65 -9.55
C LYS A 290 2.75 14.42 -10.45
N ARG A 291 3.32 14.46 -11.65
CA ARG A 291 3.33 13.34 -12.60
C ARG A 291 4.06 12.13 -12.03
N VAL A 292 5.25 12.31 -11.47
CA VAL A 292 6.00 11.25 -10.76
C VAL A 292 5.17 10.66 -9.61
N GLY A 293 4.42 11.48 -8.87
CA GLY A 293 3.51 11.00 -7.83
C GLY A 293 2.31 10.21 -8.37
N ASP A 294 1.85 10.52 -9.58
CA ASP A 294 0.68 9.87 -10.20
C ASP A 294 1.01 8.48 -10.77
N VAL A 295 2.17 8.27 -11.35
CA VAL A 295 2.54 6.96 -11.96
C VAL A 295 2.65 5.82 -10.96
N SER A 296 3.05 6.09 -9.70
CA SER A 296 3.08 5.08 -8.60
C SER A 296 3.97 3.86 -8.89
N TRP A 297 5.16 4.05 -9.42
CA TRP A 297 6.13 2.99 -9.77
C TRP A 297 6.49 2.08 -8.60
N SER A 298 6.60 2.61 -7.37
CA SER A 298 6.84 1.79 -6.18
C SER A 298 5.74 0.75 -5.95
N GLU A 299 4.47 1.11 -6.23
CA GLU A 299 3.33 0.20 -6.13
C GLU A 299 3.34 -0.82 -7.29
N PHE A 300 3.70 -0.40 -8.50
CA PHE A 300 3.90 -1.28 -9.66
C PHE A 300 4.95 -2.36 -9.35
N ARG A 301 6.14 -1.96 -8.89
CA ARG A 301 7.21 -2.88 -8.48
C ARG A 301 6.73 -3.83 -7.38
N ARG A 302 6.05 -3.30 -6.34
CA ARG A 302 5.49 -4.13 -5.27
C ARG A 302 4.51 -5.18 -5.81
N MET A 303 3.67 -4.79 -6.79
CA MET A 303 2.72 -5.72 -7.41
C MET A 303 3.43 -6.80 -8.24
N LEU A 304 4.43 -6.46 -9.02
CA LEU A 304 5.25 -7.44 -9.73
C LEU A 304 5.94 -8.40 -8.77
N THR A 305 6.53 -7.88 -7.67
CA THR A 305 7.26 -8.70 -6.68
C THR A 305 6.38 -9.80 -6.09
N TYR A 306 5.18 -9.49 -5.58
CA TYR A 306 4.36 -10.55 -4.98
C TYR A 306 3.67 -11.44 -6.01
N LYS A 307 3.35 -10.90 -7.20
CA LYS A 307 2.73 -11.70 -8.26
C LYS A 307 3.72 -12.68 -8.90
N SER A 308 4.97 -12.28 -9.13
CA SER A 308 5.99 -13.21 -9.61
C SER A 308 6.16 -14.38 -8.65
N GLN A 309 6.25 -14.12 -7.34
CA GLN A 309 6.30 -15.17 -6.31
C GLN A 309 5.05 -16.05 -6.29
N TRP A 310 3.85 -15.48 -6.47
CA TRP A 310 2.61 -16.24 -6.46
C TRP A 310 2.48 -17.17 -7.66
N TYR A 311 2.92 -16.73 -8.83
CA TYR A 311 2.69 -17.41 -10.10
C TYR A 311 3.92 -18.11 -10.70
N GLY A 312 5.03 -18.19 -9.93
CA GLY A 312 6.25 -18.89 -10.33
C GLY A 312 6.98 -18.22 -11.49
N LYS A 313 7.00 -16.88 -11.47
CA LYS A 313 7.77 -16.07 -12.41
C LYS A 313 8.95 -15.41 -11.72
N GLU A 314 9.98 -15.05 -12.48
CA GLU A 314 11.17 -14.40 -11.96
C GLU A 314 11.10 -12.89 -12.14
N LEU A 315 11.46 -12.15 -11.08
CA LEU A 315 11.60 -10.69 -11.13
C LEU A 315 13.05 -10.32 -10.81
N SER A 316 13.74 -9.74 -11.77
CA SER A 316 15.05 -9.14 -11.61
C SER A 316 14.91 -7.63 -11.44
N VAL A 317 15.55 -7.06 -10.43
CA VAL A 317 15.61 -5.61 -10.22
C VAL A 317 17.06 -5.20 -10.38
N ILE A 318 17.36 -4.48 -11.45
CA ILE A 318 18.73 -4.05 -11.75
C ILE A 318 19.11 -2.82 -10.91
N ASP A 319 20.41 -2.55 -10.83
CA ASP A 319 20.94 -1.39 -10.10
C ASP A 319 20.40 -0.08 -10.68
N ARG A 320 20.07 0.89 -9.79
CA ARG A 320 19.51 2.18 -10.18
C ARG A 320 20.45 3.06 -11.00
N TYR A 321 21.75 2.83 -10.92
CA TYR A 321 22.77 3.58 -11.65
C TYR A 321 23.22 2.88 -12.93
N TYR A 322 22.61 1.75 -13.27
CA TYR A 322 22.88 1.07 -14.51
C TYR A 322 22.54 1.97 -15.70
N PRO A 323 23.49 2.26 -16.61
CA PRO A 323 23.31 3.26 -17.67
C PRO A 323 22.50 2.72 -18.87
N SER A 324 21.30 2.17 -18.63
CA SER A 324 20.45 1.48 -19.61
C SER A 324 20.25 2.27 -20.90
N SER A 325 19.97 3.57 -20.82
CA SER A 325 19.74 4.45 -21.97
C SER A 325 21.03 4.97 -22.65
N GLN A 326 22.22 4.70 -22.07
CA GLN A 326 23.51 5.19 -22.57
C GLN A 326 24.28 4.13 -23.35
N ILE A 327 23.86 2.89 -23.29
CA ILE A 327 24.52 1.74 -23.91
C ILE A 327 23.73 1.33 -25.14
N CYS A 328 24.42 1.10 -26.25
CA CYS A 328 23.83 0.49 -27.44
C CYS A 328 23.57 -1.00 -27.18
N HIS A 329 22.32 -1.46 -27.25
CA HIS A 329 22.00 -2.86 -27.03
C HIS A 329 22.56 -3.81 -28.10
N VAL A 330 22.93 -3.27 -29.28
CA VAL A 330 23.45 -4.07 -30.41
C VAL A 330 24.94 -4.37 -30.25
N CYS A 331 25.77 -3.38 -29.89
CA CYS A 331 27.22 -3.54 -29.84
C CYS A 331 27.87 -3.27 -28.48
N GLY A 332 27.08 -2.92 -27.47
CA GLY A 332 27.60 -2.63 -26.13
C GLY A 332 28.33 -1.28 -25.96
N HIS A 333 28.48 -0.49 -27.04
CA HIS A 333 29.19 0.80 -26.97
C HIS A 333 28.43 1.77 -26.04
N ARG A 334 29.15 2.43 -25.13
CA ARG A 334 28.60 3.45 -24.26
C ARG A 334 28.80 4.85 -24.81
N ASP A 335 27.72 5.49 -25.24
CA ASP A 335 27.71 6.80 -25.92
C ASP A 335 27.28 7.97 -25.00
N GLY A 336 27.34 7.79 -23.69
CA GLY A 336 27.03 8.82 -22.70
C GLY A 336 25.55 9.19 -22.59
N LYS A 337 25.27 10.17 -21.72
CA LYS A 337 23.92 10.62 -21.43
C LYS A 337 23.35 11.50 -22.54
N LYS A 338 22.17 11.15 -23.04
CA LYS A 338 21.44 11.91 -24.05
C LYS A 338 20.36 12.78 -23.42
N SER A 339 20.04 13.92 -24.02
CA SER A 339 18.91 14.76 -23.62
C SER A 339 17.59 13.97 -23.63
N GLU A 340 16.67 14.31 -22.72
CA GLU A 340 15.35 13.65 -22.64
C GLU A 340 14.50 13.82 -23.90
N ASP A 341 14.79 14.83 -24.73
CA ASP A 341 14.09 15.10 -25.99
C ASP A 341 14.52 14.19 -27.15
N ILE A 342 15.70 13.57 -27.04
CA ILE A 342 16.22 12.67 -28.04
C ILE A 342 15.57 11.30 -27.89
N ARG A 343 14.61 10.98 -28.76
CA ARG A 343 13.91 9.68 -28.76
C ARG A 343 14.55 8.67 -29.67
N ASN A 344 15.11 9.14 -30.80
CA ASN A 344 15.81 8.30 -31.78
C ASN A 344 17.25 8.75 -31.89
N TRP A 345 18.18 7.81 -31.94
CA TRP A 345 19.59 8.09 -32.09
C TRP A 345 20.29 7.01 -32.94
N ILE A 346 21.44 7.34 -33.45
CA ILE A 346 22.29 6.43 -34.22
C ILE A 346 23.54 6.15 -33.41
N CYS A 347 23.84 4.87 -33.18
CA CYS A 347 25.04 4.49 -32.46
C CYS A 347 26.29 4.88 -33.27
N PRO A 348 27.23 5.66 -32.70
CA PRO A 348 28.43 6.11 -33.45
C PRO A 348 29.40 4.97 -33.74
N HIS A 349 29.29 3.84 -33.08
CA HIS A 349 30.18 2.70 -33.25
C HIS A 349 29.67 1.69 -34.29
N CYS A 350 28.38 1.30 -34.24
CA CYS A 350 27.82 0.28 -35.13
C CYS A 350 26.78 0.81 -36.14
N ASN A 351 26.50 2.10 -36.14
CA ASN A 351 25.55 2.78 -37.02
C ASN A 351 24.09 2.29 -36.92
N SER A 352 23.74 1.51 -35.90
CA SER A 352 22.36 1.07 -35.64
C SER A 352 21.48 2.26 -35.32
N LYS A 353 20.29 2.34 -35.94
CA LYS A 353 19.22 3.29 -35.58
C LYS A 353 18.40 2.73 -34.42
N LEU A 354 18.30 3.46 -33.34
CA LEU A 354 17.73 2.98 -32.08
C LEU A 354 16.66 3.93 -31.59
N ASP A 355 15.51 3.37 -31.16
CA ASP A 355 14.60 4.05 -30.27
C ASP A 355 15.24 3.98 -28.86
N ARG A 356 15.39 5.13 -28.20
CA ARG A 356 16.11 5.26 -26.93
C ARG A 356 15.47 4.43 -25.81
N ASP A 357 14.15 4.47 -25.73
CA ASP A 357 13.42 3.87 -24.62
C ASP A 357 13.33 2.33 -24.82
N ILE A 358 13.12 1.86 -26.06
CA ILE A 358 13.21 0.42 -26.40
C ILE A 358 14.64 -0.10 -26.18
N ASN A 359 15.65 0.68 -26.58
CA ASN A 359 17.05 0.33 -26.32
C ASN A 359 17.34 0.19 -24.83
N ALA A 360 16.82 1.11 -24.00
CA ALA A 360 16.95 1.02 -22.55
C ALA A 360 16.26 -0.24 -22.01
N ALA A 361 15.05 -0.54 -22.45
CA ALA A 361 14.32 -1.72 -22.02
C ALA A 361 15.04 -3.04 -22.37
N ILE A 362 15.67 -3.11 -23.55
CA ILE A 362 16.49 -4.28 -23.95
C ILE A 362 17.74 -4.39 -23.06
N ASN A 363 18.42 -3.30 -22.75
CA ASN A 363 19.58 -3.30 -21.86
C ASN A 363 19.19 -3.69 -20.42
N ILE A 364 18.02 -3.26 -19.95
CA ILE A 364 17.46 -3.67 -18.65
C ILE A 364 17.20 -5.18 -18.63
N LEU A 365 16.66 -5.73 -19.73
CA LEU A 365 16.47 -7.17 -19.86
C LEU A 365 17.80 -7.92 -19.80
N ASN A 366 18.77 -7.53 -20.61
CA ASN A 366 20.07 -8.20 -20.68
C ASN A 366 20.79 -8.20 -19.32
N GLU A 367 20.80 -7.06 -18.63
CA GLU A 367 21.38 -6.95 -17.29
C GLU A 367 20.60 -7.80 -16.26
N GLY A 368 19.26 -7.80 -16.34
CA GLY A 368 18.43 -8.61 -15.46
C GLY A 368 18.65 -10.11 -15.63
N LEU A 369 18.79 -10.59 -16.86
CA LEU A 369 19.13 -11.99 -17.17
C LEU A 369 20.54 -12.33 -16.67
N ARG A 370 21.52 -11.43 -16.87
CA ARG A 370 22.89 -11.60 -16.34
C ARG A 370 22.90 -11.79 -14.82
N LEU A 371 22.09 -11.00 -14.09
CA LEU A 371 22.00 -11.10 -12.61
C LEU A 371 21.36 -12.39 -12.15
N LEU A 372 20.49 -12.99 -12.93
CA LEU A 372 19.83 -14.27 -12.62
C LEU A 372 20.64 -15.48 -13.10
N ASN A 373 21.76 -15.29 -13.80
CA ASN A 373 22.57 -16.34 -14.46
C ASN A 373 21.74 -17.20 -15.45
N VAL A 374 20.84 -16.57 -16.21
CA VAL A 374 19.94 -17.19 -17.19
C VAL A 374 20.30 -16.73 -18.59
#